data_b240f4829a663780b5176f1edb1b6fcb
#
_entry.id   b240f4829a663780b5176f1edb1b6fcb
#
_cell.length_a   1.000
_cell.length_b   1.000
_cell.length_c   1.000
_cell.angle_alpha   90.00
_cell.angle_beta   90.00
_cell.angle_gamma   90.00
#
_symmetry.space_group_name_H-M   'P 1'
#
loop_
_entity.id
_entity.type
_entity.pdbx_description
1 polymer ?
#
loop_
_entity_poly.entity_id
_entity_poly.type
_entity_poly.pdbx_seq_one_letter_code
_entity_poly.pdbx_strand_id
1 'polypeptide(L)'
;MKRRCSTADKVFPGIEDYLGFDETTGELFHFHVHYSLVVGRKGQKNYRLPLEEEVLNSSIQDADYPIRIIRPALEFVVFVLRAFVKADFNLRSAVRCALGRSVFPRQVLDEFSALAERAPIDDVVEVCRDKFPELESVIPAFARRRGWENSSNLELRQIKRRIVRALKPYRLFVGDELRSESAGRDMAAHHSRSWLPTGGLSVAFIGADGSGKSSTVKEVASWLGWKLSVASIYMGIPKDRKDLVRWKRLSRLADRLHLQRLRHAFMARHWLAVARSRQHNARLGARLKGRGCVALFDRYPLQVFWMMDAPMDGPRLDDSSPCAQCERDLYESIEPVDHIFVLLTTEALSVERKPELRRHREALKQKIDAVDQFASSGDEIITIIDTARGRETCLLEIKRVLWGLL
;
A
#
# COMPACT_ATOMS: atom_id res chain seq x y z
N MET A 1 7.61 -7.82 12.32
CA MET A 1 6.22 -7.77 11.81
C MET A 1 5.47 -6.59 12.42
N LYS A 2 4.59 -5.96 11.66
CA LYS A 2 3.78 -4.81 12.10
C LYS A 2 2.30 -5.11 11.90
N ARG A 3 1.47 -4.81 12.90
CA ARG A 3 0.01 -4.97 12.82
C ARG A 3 -0.54 -3.97 11.82
N ARG A 4 -1.42 -4.42 10.92
CA ARG A 4 -2.09 -3.59 9.94
C ARG A 4 -3.53 -3.32 10.36
N CYS A 5 -3.92 -2.06 10.40
CA CYS A 5 -5.28 -1.64 10.63
C CYS A 5 -6.04 -1.45 9.31
N SER A 6 -7.34 -1.65 9.36
CA SER A 6 -8.25 -1.45 8.24
C SER A 6 -9.53 -0.77 8.70
N THR A 7 -10.29 -0.21 7.76
CA THR A 7 -11.61 0.38 8.06
C THR A 7 -12.57 -0.66 8.65
N ALA A 8 -13.53 -0.22 9.45
CA ALA A 8 -14.43 -1.08 10.23
C ALA A 8 -15.20 -2.13 9.39
N ASP A 9 -15.45 -1.86 8.10
CA ASP A 9 -16.05 -2.79 7.14
C ASP A 9 -15.14 -3.99 6.78
N LYS A 10 -13.86 -3.94 7.16
CA LYS A 10 -12.85 -4.98 6.91
C LYS A 10 -12.23 -5.58 8.16
N VAL A 11 -12.68 -5.15 9.33
CA VAL A 11 -12.26 -5.74 10.61
C VAL A 11 -13.19 -6.91 10.92
N PHE A 12 -12.60 -8.06 11.20
CA PHE A 12 -13.33 -9.27 11.56
C PHE A 12 -12.95 -9.72 12.97
N PRO A 13 -13.93 -10.07 13.82
CA PRO A 13 -13.64 -10.61 15.15
C PRO A 13 -12.74 -11.84 15.06
N GLY A 14 -11.70 -11.88 15.89
CA GLY A 14 -10.77 -13.00 15.93
C GLY A 14 -9.81 -13.13 14.75
N ILE A 15 -9.67 -12.08 13.92
CA ILE A 15 -8.66 -12.02 12.86
C ILE A 15 -7.88 -10.71 12.97
N GLU A 16 -6.58 -10.81 12.92
CA GLU A 16 -5.68 -9.66 12.82
C GLU A 16 -4.80 -9.77 11.59
N ASP A 17 -4.54 -8.63 10.98
CA ASP A 17 -3.68 -8.52 9.81
C ASP A 17 -2.28 -8.04 10.22
N TYR A 18 -1.25 -8.73 9.78
CA TYR A 18 0.14 -8.35 10.01
C TYR A 18 0.90 -8.25 8.70
N LEU A 19 1.77 -7.27 8.62
CA LEU A 19 2.75 -7.14 7.54
C LEU A 19 4.13 -7.50 8.07
N GLY A 20 4.87 -8.25 7.30
CA GLY A 20 6.28 -8.51 7.48
C GLY A 20 7.08 -7.98 6.29
N PHE A 21 8.37 -7.88 6.49
CA PHE A 21 9.34 -7.42 5.51
C PHE A 21 10.53 -8.38 5.50
N ASP A 22 10.88 -8.85 4.32
CA ASP A 22 12.10 -9.62 4.11
C ASP A 22 13.25 -8.65 3.79
N GLU A 23 14.18 -8.55 4.72
CA GLU A 23 15.34 -7.65 4.59
C GLU A 23 16.30 -8.07 3.46
N THR A 24 16.23 -9.33 3.01
CA THR A 24 17.10 -9.83 1.94
C THR A 24 16.57 -9.48 0.57
N THR A 25 15.28 -9.73 0.33
CA THR A 25 14.64 -9.49 -0.96
C THR A 25 13.99 -8.11 -1.05
N GLY A 26 13.71 -7.48 0.09
CA GLY A 26 12.97 -6.22 0.16
C GLY A 26 11.48 -6.38 -0.12
N GLU A 27 10.92 -7.58 -0.01
CA GLU A 27 9.52 -7.84 -0.26
C GLU A 27 8.67 -7.78 1.01
N LEU A 28 7.43 -7.35 0.85
CA LEU A 28 6.42 -7.39 1.91
C LEU A 28 5.67 -8.71 1.84
N PHE A 29 5.38 -9.28 3.01
CA PHE A 29 4.48 -10.40 3.14
C PHE A 29 3.36 -10.08 4.13
N HIS A 30 2.21 -10.73 3.95
CA HIS A 30 1.00 -10.43 4.68
C HIS A 30 0.48 -11.67 5.37
N PHE A 31 0.32 -11.59 6.69
CA PHE A 31 -0.25 -12.65 7.52
C PHE A 31 -1.64 -12.28 8.00
N HIS A 32 -2.55 -13.25 7.94
CA HIS A 32 -3.80 -13.24 8.68
C HIS A 32 -3.63 -14.15 9.90
N VAL A 33 -3.57 -13.55 11.08
CA VAL A 33 -3.54 -14.30 12.33
C VAL A 33 -4.98 -14.52 12.78
N HIS A 34 -5.36 -15.78 12.88
CA HIS A 34 -6.68 -16.19 13.30
C HIS A 34 -6.64 -16.62 14.76
N TYR A 35 -7.28 -15.87 15.65
CA TYR A 35 -7.55 -16.26 17.03
C TYR A 35 -8.86 -17.04 17.16
N SER A 36 -9.66 -17.04 16.11
CA SER A 36 -10.87 -17.84 15.95
C SER A 36 -11.00 -18.31 14.49
N LEU A 37 -11.44 -19.53 14.28
CA LEU A 37 -11.67 -20.09 12.95
C LEU A 37 -12.99 -19.56 12.38
N VAL A 38 -12.95 -18.40 11.78
CA VAL A 38 -14.13 -17.76 11.18
C VAL A 38 -14.14 -17.89 9.68
N VAL A 39 -15.28 -18.33 9.15
CA VAL A 39 -15.54 -18.44 7.72
C VAL A 39 -16.77 -17.64 7.33
N GLY A 40 -16.88 -17.26 6.05
CA GLY A 40 -18.00 -16.48 5.58
C GLY A 40 -17.82 -15.96 4.15
N ARG A 41 -18.82 -15.23 3.65
CA ARG A 41 -18.76 -14.55 2.35
C ARG A 41 -17.73 -13.43 2.37
N LYS A 42 -17.34 -12.97 1.18
CA LYS A 42 -16.45 -11.81 1.03
C LYS A 42 -17.02 -10.60 1.78
N GLY A 43 -16.24 -10.04 2.71
CA GLY A 43 -16.68 -8.92 3.54
C GLY A 43 -17.58 -9.28 4.73
N GLN A 44 -17.92 -10.56 4.94
CA GLN A 44 -18.72 -11.04 6.07
C GLN A 44 -18.17 -12.38 6.55
N LYS A 45 -17.76 -12.44 7.81
CA LYS A 45 -17.30 -13.66 8.49
C LYS A 45 -18.40 -14.12 9.45
N ASN A 46 -19.37 -14.88 8.93
CA ASN A 46 -20.65 -15.12 9.61
C ASN A 46 -20.64 -16.36 10.49
N TYR A 47 -19.63 -17.22 10.40
CA TYR A 47 -19.60 -18.49 11.10
C TYR A 47 -18.27 -18.68 11.80
N ARG A 48 -18.27 -19.09 13.07
CA ARG A 48 -17.11 -19.56 13.82
C ARG A 48 -17.15 -21.08 13.81
N LEU A 49 -16.10 -21.71 13.31
CA LEU A 49 -16.01 -23.17 13.30
C LEU A 49 -15.55 -23.67 14.68
N PRO A 50 -16.19 -24.72 15.24
CA PRO A 50 -15.81 -25.29 16.54
C PRO A 50 -14.62 -26.24 16.39
N LEU A 51 -13.54 -25.78 15.78
CA LEU A 51 -12.36 -26.59 15.42
C LEU A 51 -11.05 -26.01 15.95
N GLU A 52 -11.10 -24.91 16.72
CA GLU A 52 -9.87 -24.26 17.17
C GLU A 52 -9.01 -25.17 18.06
N GLU A 53 -9.65 -25.91 18.97
CA GLU A 53 -8.97 -26.82 19.88
C GLU A 53 -8.33 -27.99 19.14
N GLU A 54 -9.04 -28.59 18.18
CA GLU A 54 -8.53 -29.67 17.34
C GLU A 54 -7.37 -29.19 16.46
N VAL A 55 -7.46 -27.98 15.90
CA VAL A 55 -6.38 -27.39 15.10
C VAL A 55 -5.11 -27.25 15.93
N LEU A 56 -5.22 -26.79 17.16
CA LEU A 56 -4.05 -26.60 18.04
C LEU A 56 -3.49 -27.93 18.52
N ASN A 57 -4.35 -28.85 18.98
CA ASN A 57 -3.93 -30.11 19.59
C ASN A 57 -3.44 -31.15 18.59
N SER A 58 -4.03 -31.17 17.38
CA SER A 58 -3.68 -32.13 16.33
C SER A 58 -2.70 -31.60 15.28
N SER A 59 -2.15 -30.40 15.47
CA SER A 59 -1.16 -29.85 14.53
C SER A 59 0.11 -30.70 14.53
N ILE A 60 0.69 -30.89 13.34
CA ILE A 60 1.90 -31.68 13.13
C ILE A 60 3.08 -30.76 12.78
N GLN A 61 4.30 -31.20 13.08
CA GLN A 61 5.50 -30.49 12.63
C GLN A 61 5.65 -30.63 11.12
N ASP A 62 5.85 -29.53 10.42
CA ASP A 62 6.20 -29.56 8.99
C ASP A 62 7.58 -30.20 8.79
N ALA A 63 7.76 -30.95 7.69
CA ALA A 63 8.99 -31.67 7.41
C ALA A 63 10.13 -30.72 6.99
N ASP A 64 9.78 -29.63 6.29
CA ASP A 64 10.74 -28.75 5.63
C ASP A 64 10.96 -27.45 6.42
N TYR A 65 10.01 -27.07 7.29
CA TYR A 65 10.01 -25.79 7.98
C TYR A 65 9.80 -25.93 9.49
N PRO A 66 10.41 -25.08 10.33
CA PRO A 66 10.24 -25.12 11.79
C PRO A 66 8.88 -24.56 12.24
N ILE A 67 7.79 -24.98 11.61
CA ILE A 67 6.42 -24.56 11.92
C ILE A 67 5.53 -25.76 12.17
N ARG A 68 4.43 -25.54 12.89
CA ARG A 68 3.38 -26.52 13.03
C ARG A 68 2.27 -26.22 12.00
N ILE A 69 1.83 -27.24 11.30
CA ILE A 69 0.76 -27.18 10.29
C ILE A 69 -0.47 -27.93 10.76
N ILE A 70 -1.61 -27.54 10.27
CA ILE A 70 -2.88 -28.21 10.51
C ILE A 70 -2.85 -29.63 9.91
N ARG A 71 -3.43 -30.62 10.60
CA ARG A 71 -3.55 -31.99 10.08
C ARG A 71 -4.33 -31.98 8.74
N PRO A 72 -3.85 -32.69 7.71
CA PRO A 72 -4.42 -32.61 6.35
C PRO A 72 -5.92 -32.84 6.26
N ALA A 73 -6.48 -33.80 7.02
CA ALA A 73 -7.91 -34.05 7.05
C ALA A 73 -8.72 -32.85 7.57
N LEU A 74 -8.22 -32.21 8.64
CA LEU A 74 -8.87 -31.05 9.23
C LEU A 74 -8.75 -29.83 8.31
N GLU A 75 -7.58 -29.65 7.68
CA GLU A 75 -7.36 -28.61 6.67
C GLU A 75 -8.34 -28.75 5.50
N PHE A 76 -8.51 -29.99 5.00
CA PHE A 76 -9.45 -30.29 3.93
C PHE A 76 -10.90 -29.95 4.29
N VAL A 77 -11.35 -30.33 5.49
CA VAL A 77 -12.71 -30.02 5.98
C VAL A 77 -12.91 -28.51 6.05
N VAL A 78 -11.99 -27.76 6.67
CA VAL A 78 -12.05 -26.30 6.77
C VAL A 78 -12.06 -25.65 5.39
N PHE A 79 -11.22 -26.16 4.48
CA PHE A 79 -11.16 -25.66 3.10
C PHE A 79 -12.51 -25.84 2.37
N VAL A 80 -13.11 -27.03 2.42
CA VAL A 80 -14.41 -27.29 1.77
C VAL A 80 -15.49 -26.38 2.32
N LEU A 81 -15.60 -26.27 3.66
CA LEU A 81 -16.57 -25.37 4.30
C LEU A 81 -16.38 -23.93 3.82
N ARG A 82 -15.13 -23.43 3.82
CA ARG A 82 -14.78 -22.07 3.36
C ARG A 82 -15.13 -21.86 1.90
N ALA A 83 -14.80 -22.81 1.02
CA ALA A 83 -15.03 -22.70 -0.42
C ALA A 83 -16.53 -22.60 -0.73
N PHE A 84 -17.36 -23.47 -0.14
CA PHE A 84 -18.79 -23.46 -0.38
C PHE A 84 -19.51 -22.25 0.23
N VAL A 85 -19.12 -21.81 1.41
CA VAL A 85 -19.69 -20.59 2.02
C VAL A 85 -19.41 -19.36 1.17
N LYS A 86 -18.20 -19.27 0.58
CA LYS A 86 -17.80 -18.16 -0.31
C LYS A 86 -18.41 -18.21 -1.70
N ALA A 87 -18.69 -19.40 -2.24
CA ALA A 87 -19.19 -19.57 -3.61
C ALA A 87 -20.59 -18.98 -3.78
N ASP A 88 -20.81 -18.26 -4.87
CA ASP A 88 -22.11 -17.76 -5.26
C ASP A 88 -22.68 -18.60 -6.42
N PHE A 89 -23.75 -19.34 -6.10
CA PHE A 89 -24.50 -20.17 -7.07
C PHE A 89 -25.71 -19.39 -7.61
N ASN A 90 -25.48 -18.43 -8.47
CA ASN A 90 -26.49 -17.59 -9.13
C ASN A 90 -26.73 -18.03 -10.60
N LEU A 91 -27.54 -17.28 -11.34
CA LEU A 91 -27.82 -17.57 -12.75
C LEU A 91 -26.55 -17.55 -13.61
N ARG A 92 -25.60 -16.64 -13.33
CA ARG A 92 -24.32 -16.57 -14.07
C ARG A 92 -23.48 -17.81 -13.84
N SER A 93 -23.48 -18.37 -12.62
CA SER A 93 -22.76 -19.62 -12.34
C SER A 93 -23.44 -20.81 -13.01
N ALA A 94 -24.79 -20.82 -13.11
CA ALA A 94 -25.52 -21.86 -13.85
C ALA A 94 -25.17 -21.83 -15.34
N VAL A 95 -25.14 -20.65 -15.97
CA VAL A 95 -24.70 -20.50 -17.37
C VAL A 95 -23.25 -20.95 -17.57
N ARG A 96 -22.34 -20.63 -16.65
CA ARG A 96 -20.95 -21.12 -16.72
C ARG A 96 -20.87 -22.64 -16.69
N CYS A 97 -21.61 -23.29 -15.78
CA CYS A 97 -21.67 -24.77 -15.73
C CYS A 97 -22.25 -25.36 -17.03
N ALA A 98 -23.31 -24.77 -17.58
CA ALA A 98 -23.90 -25.21 -18.85
C ALA A 98 -22.90 -25.08 -20.03
N LEU A 99 -21.93 -24.16 -19.94
CA LEU A 99 -20.84 -24.00 -20.91
C LEU A 99 -19.61 -24.87 -20.58
N GLY A 100 -19.70 -25.85 -19.69
CA GLY A 100 -18.60 -26.70 -19.28
C GLY A 100 -17.52 -26.02 -18.45
N ARG A 101 -17.81 -24.86 -17.85
CA ARG A 101 -16.86 -24.11 -17.02
C ARG A 101 -17.17 -24.30 -15.54
N SER A 102 -16.15 -24.49 -14.71
CA SER A 102 -16.33 -24.61 -13.26
C SER A 102 -16.88 -23.32 -12.63
N VAL A 103 -17.67 -23.47 -11.57
CA VAL A 103 -18.12 -22.36 -10.69
C VAL A 103 -16.96 -21.80 -9.88
N PHE A 104 -16.05 -22.68 -9.48
CA PHE A 104 -14.91 -22.31 -8.67
C PHE A 104 -13.75 -21.79 -9.54
N PRO A 105 -12.97 -20.79 -9.07
CA PRO A 105 -11.73 -20.37 -9.71
C PRO A 105 -10.73 -21.53 -9.80
N ARG A 106 -9.88 -21.53 -10.83
CA ARG A 106 -8.87 -22.59 -11.03
C ARG A 106 -7.98 -22.79 -9.79
N GLN A 107 -7.53 -21.70 -9.16
CA GLN A 107 -6.74 -21.77 -7.92
C GLN A 107 -7.43 -22.56 -6.79
N VAL A 108 -8.76 -22.42 -6.66
CA VAL A 108 -9.55 -23.19 -5.67
C VAL A 108 -9.62 -24.67 -6.04
N LEU A 109 -9.67 -25.00 -7.33
CA LEU A 109 -9.66 -26.38 -7.80
C LEU A 109 -8.30 -27.05 -7.59
N ASP A 110 -7.22 -26.31 -7.90
CA ASP A 110 -5.84 -26.77 -7.71
C ASP A 110 -5.55 -27.01 -6.20
N GLU A 111 -5.93 -26.05 -5.32
CA GLU A 111 -5.83 -26.18 -3.86
C GLU A 111 -6.64 -27.38 -3.35
N PHE A 112 -7.85 -27.57 -3.88
CA PHE A 112 -8.69 -28.71 -3.53
C PHE A 112 -8.02 -30.04 -3.86
N SER A 113 -7.50 -30.19 -5.07
CA SER A 113 -6.86 -31.43 -5.52
C SER A 113 -5.66 -31.79 -4.67
N ALA A 114 -4.80 -30.80 -4.40
CA ALA A 114 -3.62 -30.98 -3.55
C ALA A 114 -3.99 -31.39 -2.10
N LEU A 115 -5.04 -30.80 -1.55
CA LEU A 115 -5.51 -31.17 -0.20
C LEU A 115 -6.20 -32.55 -0.17
N ALA A 116 -6.99 -32.89 -1.19
CA ALA A 116 -7.65 -34.17 -1.29
C ALA A 116 -6.67 -35.35 -1.44
N GLU A 117 -5.51 -35.11 -2.08
CA GLU A 117 -4.44 -36.13 -2.19
C GLU A 117 -3.74 -36.39 -0.86
N ARG A 118 -3.61 -35.35 -0.03
CA ARG A 118 -2.91 -35.42 1.26
C ARG A 118 -3.79 -35.87 2.43
N ALA A 119 -5.12 -35.71 2.31
CA ALA A 119 -6.06 -36.00 3.38
C ALA A 119 -6.53 -37.44 3.37
N PRO A 120 -6.21 -38.30 4.38
CA PRO A 120 -6.75 -39.64 4.50
C PRO A 120 -8.29 -39.59 4.63
N ILE A 121 -8.99 -40.38 3.85
CA ILE A 121 -10.46 -40.31 3.79
C ILE A 121 -11.09 -40.69 5.13
N ASP A 122 -10.55 -41.69 5.81
CA ASP A 122 -11.07 -42.15 7.08
C ASP A 122 -10.95 -41.07 8.17
N ASP A 123 -9.84 -40.31 8.18
CA ASP A 123 -9.65 -39.14 9.05
C ASP A 123 -10.65 -38.02 8.72
N VAL A 124 -10.94 -37.78 7.44
CA VAL A 124 -11.96 -36.81 7.02
C VAL A 124 -13.35 -37.21 7.50
N VAL A 125 -13.67 -38.51 7.44
CA VAL A 125 -14.93 -39.08 7.95
C VAL A 125 -15.01 -38.86 9.46
N GLU A 126 -13.92 -39.15 10.21
CA GLU A 126 -13.86 -38.99 11.65
C GLU A 126 -14.11 -37.54 12.08
N VAL A 127 -13.42 -36.58 11.46
CA VAL A 127 -13.62 -35.14 11.71
C VAL A 127 -15.05 -34.72 11.43
N CYS A 128 -15.64 -35.19 10.33
CA CYS A 128 -17.02 -34.86 9.99
C CYS A 128 -18.01 -35.48 10.98
N ARG A 129 -17.83 -36.73 11.38
CA ARG A 129 -18.70 -37.42 12.34
C ARG A 129 -18.72 -36.71 13.68
N ASP A 130 -17.54 -36.31 14.16
CA ASP A 130 -17.41 -35.67 15.47
C ASP A 130 -17.98 -34.23 15.49
N LYS A 131 -17.66 -33.41 14.48
CA LYS A 131 -17.97 -31.97 14.50
C LYS A 131 -19.14 -31.57 13.60
N PHE A 132 -19.38 -32.28 12.52
CA PHE A 132 -20.40 -31.96 11.53
C PHE A 132 -21.11 -33.22 11.03
N PRO A 133 -21.84 -33.98 11.88
CA PRO A 133 -22.43 -35.28 11.53
C PRO A 133 -23.33 -35.19 10.31
N GLU A 134 -24.02 -34.08 10.08
CA GLU A 134 -24.88 -33.86 8.90
C GLU A 134 -24.08 -33.79 7.58
N LEU A 135 -22.76 -33.60 7.67
CA LEU A 135 -21.85 -33.53 6.51
C LEU A 135 -20.97 -34.77 6.33
N GLU A 136 -21.09 -35.79 7.19
CA GLU A 136 -20.32 -37.03 7.13
C GLU A 136 -20.43 -37.73 5.76
N SER A 137 -21.58 -37.67 5.12
CA SER A 137 -21.78 -38.24 3.77
C SER A 137 -21.38 -37.30 2.64
N VAL A 138 -21.22 -36.00 2.93
CA VAL A 138 -21.03 -34.97 1.91
C VAL A 138 -19.55 -34.66 1.69
N ILE A 139 -18.82 -34.29 2.74
CA ILE A 139 -17.42 -33.84 2.61
C ILE A 139 -16.49 -34.99 2.19
N PRO A 140 -16.55 -36.19 2.79
CA PRO A 140 -15.72 -37.29 2.35
C PRO A 140 -15.99 -37.74 0.91
N ALA A 141 -17.23 -37.57 0.42
CA ALA A 141 -17.54 -37.88 -0.98
C ALA A 141 -16.74 -37.01 -1.97
N PHE A 142 -16.43 -35.79 -1.61
CA PHE A 142 -15.54 -34.93 -2.41
C PHE A 142 -14.10 -35.43 -2.40
N ALA A 143 -13.57 -35.82 -1.26
CA ALA A 143 -12.24 -36.40 -1.15
C ALA A 143 -12.10 -37.64 -2.03
N ARG A 144 -13.12 -38.54 -2.05
CA ARG A 144 -13.14 -39.74 -2.90
C ARG A 144 -13.19 -39.43 -4.39
N ARG A 145 -13.95 -38.40 -4.81
CA ARG A 145 -14.12 -38.01 -6.21
C ARG A 145 -12.94 -37.25 -6.80
N ARG A 146 -11.98 -36.83 -5.98
CA ARG A 146 -10.82 -35.97 -6.36
C ARG A 146 -11.19 -34.73 -7.18
N GLY A 147 -12.44 -34.25 -7.04
CA GLY A 147 -12.88 -33.01 -7.68
C GLY A 147 -14.40 -32.87 -7.72
N TRP A 148 -14.82 -31.64 -7.91
CA TRP A 148 -16.22 -31.24 -8.16
C TRP A 148 -16.45 -30.75 -9.59
N GLU A 149 -15.48 -31.00 -10.48
CA GLU A 149 -15.49 -30.55 -11.88
C GLU A 149 -16.70 -31.09 -12.67
N ASN A 150 -17.15 -32.27 -12.32
CA ASN A 150 -18.30 -32.95 -12.96
C ASN A 150 -19.64 -32.74 -12.22
N SER A 151 -19.67 -31.90 -11.18
CA SER A 151 -20.91 -31.69 -10.43
C SER A 151 -21.79 -30.62 -11.10
N SER A 152 -23.07 -30.93 -11.22
CA SER A 152 -24.04 -29.96 -11.74
C SER A 152 -24.20 -28.73 -10.80
N ASN A 153 -24.59 -27.60 -11.35
CA ASN A 153 -24.89 -26.42 -10.53
C ASN A 153 -25.97 -26.68 -9.47
N LEU A 154 -26.95 -27.54 -9.79
CA LEU A 154 -28.01 -27.93 -8.87
C LEU A 154 -27.45 -28.72 -7.67
N GLU A 155 -26.60 -29.73 -7.95
CA GLU A 155 -25.93 -30.52 -6.92
C GLU A 155 -25.09 -29.63 -6.00
N LEU A 156 -24.26 -28.75 -6.55
CA LEU A 156 -23.42 -27.80 -5.77
C LEU A 156 -24.25 -26.86 -4.91
N ARG A 157 -25.44 -26.43 -5.41
CA ARG A 157 -26.40 -25.64 -4.61
C ARG A 157 -26.98 -26.44 -3.45
N GLN A 158 -27.33 -27.69 -3.67
CA GLN A 158 -27.87 -28.57 -2.62
C GLN A 158 -26.81 -28.79 -1.52
N ILE A 159 -25.59 -29.07 -1.92
CA ILE A 159 -24.44 -29.21 -1.01
C ILE A 159 -24.22 -27.93 -0.21
N LYS A 160 -24.20 -26.76 -0.86
CA LYS A 160 -24.08 -25.49 -0.15
C LYS A 160 -25.20 -25.31 0.88
N ARG A 161 -26.44 -25.66 0.52
CA ARG A 161 -27.56 -25.58 1.47
C ARG A 161 -27.36 -26.49 2.68
N ARG A 162 -26.85 -27.70 2.49
CA ARG A 162 -26.52 -28.62 3.61
C ARG A 162 -25.42 -28.06 4.48
N ILE A 163 -24.32 -27.57 3.88
CA ILE A 163 -23.22 -26.92 4.63
C ILE A 163 -23.72 -25.71 5.43
N VAL A 164 -24.47 -24.80 4.81
CA VAL A 164 -25.01 -23.61 5.49
C VAL A 164 -25.98 -24.00 6.62
N ARG A 165 -26.74 -25.09 6.46
CA ARG A 165 -27.62 -25.62 7.51
C ARG A 165 -26.81 -26.18 8.69
N ALA A 166 -25.79 -26.99 8.42
CA ALA A 166 -24.88 -27.53 9.43
C ALA A 166 -24.13 -26.44 10.19
N LEU A 167 -23.80 -25.34 9.52
CA LEU A 167 -23.13 -24.19 10.13
C LEU A 167 -24.07 -23.22 10.87
N LYS A 168 -25.41 -23.41 10.78
CA LYS A 168 -26.37 -22.51 11.43
C LYS A 168 -26.17 -22.33 12.94
N PRO A 169 -25.86 -23.39 13.73
CA PRO A 169 -25.58 -23.26 15.17
C PRO A 169 -24.33 -22.39 15.48
N TYR A 170 -23.38 -22.31 14.55
CA TYR A 170 -22.10 -21.62 14.69
C TYR A 170 -22.12 -20.21 14.07
N ARG A 171 -23.32 -19.68 13.80
CA ARG A 171 -23.48 -18.36 13.21
C ARG A 171 -23.10 -17.28 14.24
N LEU A 172 -22.16 -16.44 13.86
CA LEU A 172 -21.86 -15.21 14.59
C LEU A 172 -22.97 -14.20 14.27
N PHE A 173 -23.74 -13.85 15.28
CA PHE A 173 -24.53 -12.65 15.23
C PHE A 173 -23.55 -11.47 15.43
N VAL A 174 -23.20 -10.82 14.36
CA VAL A 174 -22.57 -9.51 14.42
C VAL A 174 -23.69 -8.56 14.83
N GLY A 175 -23.99 -8.55 16.13
CA GLY A 175 -24.93 -7.59 16.71
C GLY A 175 -24.40 -6.18 16.55
N ASP A 176 -25.26 -5.20 16.69
CA ASP A 176 -24.91 -3.77 16.70
C ASP A 176 -23.86 -3.41 17.79
N GLU A 177 -23.58 -4.30 18.72
CA GLU A 177 -22.54 -4.18 19.75
C GLU A 177 -21.11 -4.11 19.18
N LEU A 178 -20.78 -4.88 18.15
CA LEU A 178 -19.50 -4.73 17.43
C LEU A 178 -19.48 -3.48 16.55
N ARG A 179 -20.65 -2.94 16.22
CA ARG A 179 -20.76 -1.61 15.63
C ARG A 179 -20.62 -0.51 16.69
N SER A 180 -20.91 -0.77 17.96
CA SER A 180 -20.83 0.21 19.05
C SER A 180 -19.46 0.22 19.74
N GLU A 181 -18.72 -0.90 19.79
CA GLU A 181 -17.30 -0.93 20.15
C GLU A 181 -16.42 -0.27 19.08
N SER A 182 -16.92 -0.09 17.88
CA SER A 182 -16.40 0.90 16.94
C SER A 182 -16.78 2.35 17.38
N ALA A 183 -16.61 2.69 18.67
CA ALA A 183 -16.47 4.09 19.10
C ALA A 183 -15.28 4.79 18.39
N GLY A 184 -14.56 4.06 17.55
CA GLY A 184 -13.79 4.53 16.43
C GLY A 184 -14.57 4.91 15.18
N ARG A 185 -15.91 5.02 15.17
CA ARG A 185 -16.63 5.48 13.96
C ARG A 185 -16.17 6.87 13.50
N ASP A 186 -15.91 7.77 14.42
CA ASP A 186 -15.36 9.09 14.09
C ASP A 186 -13.89 9.00 13.64
N MET A 187 -13.10 8.11 14.24
CA MET A 187 -11.72 7.85 13.81
C MET A 187 -11.65 7.14 12.44
N ALA A 188 -12.50 6.15 12.19
CA ALA A 188 -12.54 5.42 10.92
C ALA A 188 -12.98 6.30 9.73
N ALA A 189 -13.81 7.30 9.95
CA ALA A 189 -14.19 8.29 8.93
C ALA A 189 -13.02 9.21 8.54
N HIS A 190 -12.03 9.36 9.41
CA HIS A 190 -10.86 10.21 9.19
C HIS A 190 -9.60 9.46 8.72
N HIS A 191 -9.56 8.12 8.83
CA HIS A 191 -8.40 7.32 8.43
C HIS A 191 -8.45 6.86 6.97
N SER A 192 -7.29 6.59 6.43
CA SER A 192 -7.10 5.91 5.16
C SER A 192 -7.59 4.47 5.23
N ARG A 193 -7.84 3.83 4.08
CA ARG A 193 -8.41 2.45 4.03
C ARG A 193 -7.55 1.40 4.73
N SER A 194 -6.23 1.62 4.83
CA SER A 194 -5.30 0.70 5.48
C SER A 194 -4.10 1.48 6.01
N TRP A 195 -3.78 1.28 7.28
CA TRP A 195 -2.71 2.01 7.99
C TRP A 195 -2.04 1.12 9.04
N LEU A 196 -0.96 1.60 9.63
CA LEU A 196 -0.31 0.97 10.77
C LEU A 196 -0.70 1.69 12.08
N PRO A 197 -0.69 1.01 13.25
CA PRO A 197 -1.01 1.65 14.54
C PRO A 197 -0.09 2.82 14.89
N THR A 198 1.13 2.82 14.36
CA THR A 198 2.10 3.92 14.47
C THR A 198 1.62 5.22 13.82
N GLY A 199 0.60 5.16 12.97
CA GLY A 199 0.06 6.29 12.24
C GLY A 199 0.58 6.39 10.81
N GLY A 200 0.48 7.58 10.23
CA GLY A 200 1.04 7.88 8.90
C GLY A 200 2.47 8.37 8.99
N LEU A 201 3.14 8.35 7.84
CA LEU A 201 4.53 8.78 7.67
C LEU A 201 4.62 9.76 6.50
N SER A 202 5.44 10.80 6.63
CA SER A 202 5.77 11.74 5.56
C SER A 202 7.25 11.65 5.20
N VAL A 203 7.55 11.39 3.92
CA VAL A 203 8.91 11.15 3.46
C VAL A 203 9.18 11.95 2.19
N ALA A 204 10.30 12.65 2.14
CA ALA A 204 10.74 13.38 0.96
C ALA A 204 11.91 12.70 0.25
N PHE A 205 11.91 12.77 -1.07
CA PHE A 205 13.00 12.33 -1.92
C PHE A 205 13.64 13.54 -2.60
N ILE A 206 14.89 13.82 -2.26
CA ILE A 206 15.64 14.98 -2.75
C ILE A 206 16.85 14.50 -3.57
N GLY A 207 17.32 15.34 -4.47
CA GLY A 207 18.48 15.05 -5.31
C GLY A 207 18.47 15.88 -6.58
N ALA A 208 19.56 15.92 -7.32
CA ALA A 208 19.67 16.64 -8.58
C ALA A 208 18.84 15.98 -9.70
N ASP A 209 18.70 16.67 -10.82
CA ASP A 209 18.05 16.11 -12.01
C ASP A 209 18.81 14.89 -12.52
N GLY A 210 18.09 13.82 -12.85
CA GLY A 210 18.71 12.56 -13.25
C GLY A 210 19.07 11.61 -12.10
N SER A 211 18.92 12.02 -10.81
CA SER A 211 19.20 11.14 -9.66
C SER A 211 18.20 9.98 -9.46
N GLY A 212 17.07 9.97 -10.17
CA GLY A 212 16.09 8.89 -10.10
C GLY A 212 14.91 9.10 -9.13
N LYS A 213 14.76 10.27 -8.50
CA LYS A 213 13.69 10.60 -7.53
C LYS A 213 12.30 10.10 -7.89
N SER A 214 11.79 10.56 -9.04
CA SER A 214 10.41 10.25 -9.46
C SER A 214 10.19 8.76 -9.71
N SER A 215 11.21 8.05 -10.22
CA SER A 215 11.16 6.60 -10.39
C SER A 215 11.14 5.89 -9.05
N THR A 216 12.00 6.30 -8.11
CA THR A 216 12.06 5.76 -6.75
C THR A 216 10.75 5.97 -6.00
N VAL A 217 10.19 7.19 -6.03
CA VAL A 217 8.87 7.49 -5.41
C VAL A 217 7.79 6.58 -5.97
N LYS A 218 7.75 6.38 -7.29
CA LYS A 218 6.77 5.50 -7.94
C LYS A 218 6.91 4.03 -7.50
N GLU A 219 8.13 3.53 -7.39
CA GLU A 219 8.39 2.16 -6.97
C GLU A 219 8.05 1.93 -5.50
N VAL A 220 8.49 2.83 -4.63
CA VAL A 220 8.16 2.81 -3.21
C VAL A 220 6.64 2.91 -3.01
N ALA A 221 5.97 3.80 -3.75
CA ALA A 221 4.51 3.91 -3.70
C ALA A 221 3.81 2.63 -4.14
N SER A 222 4.29 1.97 -5.18
CA SER A 222 3.75 0.67 -5.64
C SER A 222 3.98 -0.43 -4.61
N TRP A 223 5.18 -0.49 -4.04
CA TRP A 223 5.56 -1.47 -3.03
C TRP A 223 4.71 -1.37 -1.75
N LEU A 224 4.66 -0.20 -1.11
CA LEU A 224 3.83 0.02 0.09
C LEU A 224 2.34 -0.04 -0.24
N GLY A 225 1.94 0.47 -1.39
CA GLY A 225 0.55 0.55 -1.85
C GLY A 225 -0.12 -0.82 -2.04
N TRP A 226 0.67 -1.91 -2.04
CA TRP A 226 0.12 -3.26 -2.04
C TRP A 226 -0.80 -3.51 -0.84
N LYS A 227 -0.46 -2.98 0.34
CA LYS A 227 -1.24 -3.23 1.58
C LYS A 227 -1.51 -2.00 2.42
N LEU A 228 -0.86 -0.89 2.18
CA LEU A 228 -1.03 0.37 2.92
C LEU A 228 -1.61 1.46 2.02
N SER A 229 -2.18 2.47 2.63
CA SER A 229 -2.57 3.68 1.94
C SER A 229 -1.35 4.56 1.71
N VAL A 230 -1.07 4.88 0.45
CA VAL A 230 0.09 5.68 0.05
C VAL A 230 -0.36 6.79 -0.88
N ALA A 231 0.22 7.97 -0.72
CA ALA A 231 0.02 9.11 -1.60
C ALA A 231 1.37 9.62 -2.11
N SER A 232 1.53 9.70 -3.43
CA SER A 232 2.68 10.34 -4.06
C SER A 232 2.32 11.78 -4.39
N ILE A 233 3.11 12.74 -3.89
CA ILE A 233 2.87 14.17 -4.01
C ILE A 233 4.07 14.82 -4.70
N TYR A 234 3.85 15.40 -5.88
CA TYR A 234 4.88 16.14 -6.61
C TYR A 234 4.98 17.58 -6.12
N MET A 235 6.17 17.99 -5.71
CA MET A 235 6.43 19.34 -5.16
C MET A 235 7.17 20.28 -6.14
N GLY A 236 7.48 19.80 -7.34
CA GLY A 236 8.05 20.62 -8.39
C GLY A 236 7.05 21.65 -8.97
N ILE A 237 7.46 22.36 -10.02
CA ILE A 237 6.60 23.33 -10.70
C ILE A 237 5.51 22.57 -11.50
N PRO A 238 4.21 22.77 -11.18
CA PRO A 238 3.15 22.11 -11.90
C PRO A 238 3.09 22.57 -13.37
N LYS A 239 3.11 21.63 -14.32
CA LYS A 239 3.09 21.95 -15.76
C LYS A 239 1.71 22.36 -16.26
N ASP A 240 0.64 21.87 -15.64
CA ASP A 240 -0.73 21.95 -16.15
C ASP A 240 -1.56 23.10 -15.54
N ARG A 241 -1.00 23.88 -14.63
CA ARG A 241 -1.69 25.00 -13.98
C ARG A 241 -1.77 26.21 -14.91
N LYS A 242 -2.98 26.56 -15.32
CA LYS A 242 -3.26 27.68 -16.24
C LYS A 242 -2.76 29.03 -15.73
N ASP A 243 -2.84 29.27 -14.44
CA ASP A 243 -2.35 30.51 -13.80
C ASP A 243 -0.82 30.65 -13.93
N LEU A 244 -0.06 29.59 -13.68
CA LEU A 244 1.40 29.57 -13.82
C LEU A 244 1.84 29.82 -15.27
N VAL A 245 1.16 29.14 -16.21
CA VAL A 245 1.40 29.33 -17.64
C VAL A 245 1.09 30.77 -18.07
N ARG A 246 -0.01 31.35 -17.57
CA ARG A 246 -0.41 32.74 -17.84
C ARG A 246 0.66 33.74 -17.39
N TRP A 247 1.11 33.67 -16.14
CA TRP A 247 2.12 34.58 -15.61
C TRP A 247 3.45 34.46 -16.37
N LYS A 248 3.88 33.25 -16.71
CA LYS A 248 5.07 33.02 -17.51
C LYS A 248 4.95 33.59 -18.94
N ARG A 249 3.78 33.49 -19.56
CA ARG A 249 3.52 34.09 -20.88
C ARG A 249 3.55 35.62 -20.81
N LEU A 250 2.89 36.22 -19.82
CA LEU A 250 2.89 37.67 -19.62
C LEU A 250 4.29 38.22 -19.34
N SER A 251 5.09 37.50 -18.54
CA SER A 251 6.49 37.86 -18.29
C SER A 251 7.32 37.87 -19.58
N ARG A 252 7.16 36.85 -20.44
CA ARG A 252 7.85 36.82 -21.74
C ARG A 252 7.40 37.93 -22.68
N LEU A 253 6.13 38.29 -22.67
CA LEU A 253 5.61 39.40 -23.49
C LEU A 253 6.19 40.72 -22.98
N ALA A 254 6.20 40.96 -21.68
CA ALA A 254 6.81 42.16 -21.06
C ALA A 254 8.32 42.22 -21.37
N ASP A 255 9.01 41.11 -21.41
CA ASP A 255 10.43 41.05 -21.80
C ASP A 255 10.65 41.47 -23.28
N ARG A 256 9.83 40.96 -24.19
CA ARG A 256 9.86 41.37 -25.63
C ARG A 256 9.57 42.84 -25.84
N LEU A 257 8.76 43.43 -24.97
CA LEU A 257 8.40 44.86 -25.04
C LEU A 257 9.37 45.74 -24.21
N HIS A 258 10.47 45.16 -23.72
CA HIS A 258 11.45 45.83 -22.86
C HIS A 258 10.88 46.47 -21.56
N LEU A 259 9.72 46.01 -21.11
CA LEU A 259 9.03 46.49 -19.89
C LEU A 259 9.51 45.76 -18.65
N GLN A 260 10.74 46.00 -18.23
CA GLN A 260 11.41 45.23 -17.16
C GLN A 260 10.63 45.24 -15.82
N ARG A 261 10.01 46.37 -15.42
CA ARG A 261 9.19 46.41 -14.19
C ARG A 261 7.99 45.45 -14.23
N LEU A 262 7.30 45.37 -15.37
CA LEU A 262 6.16 44.47 -15.59
C LEU A 262 6.62 43.00 -15.63
N ARG A 263 7.74 42.75 -16.30
CA ARG A 263 8.37 41.43 -16.29
C ARG A 263 8.63 40.94 -14.87
N HIS A 264 9.28 41.77 -14.02
CA HIS A 264 9.55 41.43 -12.62
C HIS A 264 8.24 41.19 -11.84
N ALA A 265 7.23 42.04 -12.01
CA ALA A 265 5.94 41.88 -11.34
C ALA A 265 5.23 40.59 -11.74
N PHE A 266 5.26 40.19 -13.01
CA PHE A 266 4.66 38.92 -13.48
C PHE A 266 5.45 37.71 -12.99
N MET A 267 6.80 37.78 -12.94
CA MET A 267 7.62 36.71 -12.38
C MET A 267 7.42 36.54 -10.88
N ALA A 268 7.30 37.66 -10.14
CA ALA A 268 6.97 37.59 -8.70
C ALA A 268 5.64 36.88 -8.44
N ARG A 269 4.61 37.19 -9.24
CA ARG A 269 3.31 36.46 -9.15
C ARG A 269 3.41 35.01 -9.54
N HIS A 270 4.24 34.68 -10.52
CA HIS A 270 4.51 33.29 -10.91
C HIS A 270 5.09 32.50 -9.73
N TRP A 271 6.15 33.01 -9.08
CA TRP A 271 6.79 32.33 -7.97
C TRP A 271 5.89 32.27 -6.73
N LEU A 272 5.13 33.32 -6.45
CA LEU A 272 4.13 33.28 -5.39
C LEU A 272 3.06 32.18 -5.63
N ALA A 273 2.63 32.00 -6.89
CA ALA A 273 1.69 30.93 -7.23
C ALA A 273 2.32 29.52 -7.11
N VAL A 274 3.62 29.37 -7.39
CA VAL A 274 4.38 28.15 -7.12
C VAL A 274 4.45 27.87 -5.63
N ALA A 275 4.84 28.86 -4.80
CA ALA A 275 4.92 28.73 -3.35
C ALA A 275 3.56 28.31 -2.74
N ARG A 276 2.46 28.94 -3.15
CA ARG A 276 1.09 28.54 -2.75
C ARG A 276 0.77 27.10 -3.10
N SER A 277 1.19 26.65 -4.28
CA SER A 277 0.98 25.26 -4.70
C SER A 277 1.77 24.27 -3.82
N ARG A 278 3.01 24.60 -3.49
CA ARG A 278 3.87 23.79 -2.62
C ARG A 278 3.30 23.71 -1.21
N GLN A 279 2.90 24.85 -0.64
CA GLN A 279 2.23 24.88 0.66
C GLN A 279 0.94 24.05 0.68
N HIS A 280 0.10 24.18 -0.35
CA HIS A 280 -1.11 23.37 -0.48
C HIS A 280 -0.80 21.87 -0.50
N ASN A 281 0.20 21.45 -1.27
CA ASN A 281 0.61 20.05 -1.37
C ASN A 281 1.23 19.54 -0.06
N ALA A 282 2.03 20.35 0.64
CA ALA A 282 2.56 20.00 1.96
C ALA A 282 1.43 19.79 2.98
N ARG A 283 0.47 20.71 3.04
CA ARG A 283 -0.73 20.60 3.89
C ARG A 283 -1.60 19.38 3.51
N LEU A 284 -1.68 19.03 2.24
CA LEU A 284 -2.35 17.81 1.79
C LEU A 284 -1.64 16.58 2.35
N GLY A 285 -0.31 16.51 2.24
CA GLY A 285 0.48 15.42 2.78
C GLY A 285 0.35 15.29 4.29
N ALA A 286 0.43 16.38 5.03
CA ALA A 286 0.24 16.41 6.48
C ALA A 286 -1.16 15.89 6.89
N ARG A 287 -2.23 16.31 6.18
CA ARG A 287 -3.57 15.79 6.41
C ARG A 287 -3.70 14.30 6.11
N LEU A 288 -3.05 13.82 5.05
CA LEU A 288 -3.05 12.39 4.70
C LEU A 288 -2.27 11.57 5.72
N LYS A 289 -1.11 12.06 6.17
CA LYS A 289 -0.34 11.49 7.28
C LYS A 289 -1.20 11.39 8.54
N GLY A 290 -1.89 12.46 8.94
CA GLY A 290 -2.81 12.46 10.09
C GLY A 290 -3.95 11.42 9.97
N ARG A 291 -4.23 10.91 8.76
CA ARG A 291 -5.17 9.82 8.50
C ARG A 291 -4.50 8.44 8.36
N GLY A 292 -3.24 8.31 8.75
CA GLY A 292 -2.47 7.06 8.67
C GLY A 292 -1.96 6.70 7.27
N CYS A 293 -1.96 7.65 6.33
CA CYS A 293 -1.41 7.44 4.99
C CYS A 293 0.11 7.68 4.98
N VAL A 294 0.85 6.93 4.17
CA VAL A 294 2.26 7.23 3.87
C VAL A 294 2.30 8.27 2.75
N ALA A 295 2.72 9.49 3.07
CA ALA A 295 2.88 10.58 2.11
C ALA A 295 4.31 10.62 1.59
N LEU A 296 4.50 10.32 0.29
CA LEU A 296 5.79 10.33 -0.39
C LEU A 296 5.89 11.58 -1.26
N PHE A 297 6.84 12.43 -0.95
CA PHE A 297 7.07 13.67 -1.69
C PHE A 297 8.19 13.50 -2.72
N ASP A 298 7.88 13.71 -3.99
CA ASP A 298 8.90 13.90 -5.03
C ASP A 298 9.34 15.35 -4.99
N ARG A 299 10.50 15.60 -4.35
CA ARG A 299 11.05 16.88 -3.93
C ARG A 299 10.37 17.42 -2.67
N TYR A 300 11.05 18.34 -1.96
CA TYR A 300 10.48 19.04 -0.81
C TYR A 300 11.20 20.36 -0.57
N PRO A 301 10.51 21.46 -0.28
CA PRO A 301 11.15 22.74 0.06
C PRO A 301 11.66 22.71 1.49
N LEU A 302 12.96 22.59 1.65
CA LEU A 302 13.65 22.66 2.94
C LEU A 302 14.17 24.08 3.17
N GLN A 303 14.13 24.58 4.41
CA GLN A 303 14.61 25.92 4.74
C GLN A 303 16.09 26.10 4.39
N VAL A 304 16.92 25.10 4.67
CA VAL A 304 18.35 25.11 4.34
C VAL A 304 18.58 24.97 2.83
N PHE A 305 17.56 24.48 2.10
CA PHE A 305 17.63 24.08 0.69
C PHE A 305 16.58 24.80 -0.15
N TRP A 306 16.52 26.11 -0.02
CA TRP A 306 15.62 26.97 -0.78
C TRP A 306 15.72 26.77 -2.30
N MET A 307 16.80 26.16 -2.75
CA MET A 307 17.17 25.92 -4.13
C MET A 307 16.94 24.47 -4.58
N MET A 308 15.92 23.80 -4.08
CA MET A 308 15.66 22.36 -4.33
C MET A 308 15.98 21.85 -5.73
N ASP A 309 15.78 22.66 -6.74
CA ASP A 309 15.94 22.27 -8.13
C ASP A 309 16.75 23.26 -8.96
N ALA A 310 16.81 24.50 -8.55
CA ALA A 310 17.60 25.55 -9.16
C ALA A 310 17.70 26.74 -8.23
N PRO A 311 18.76 27.57 -8.38
CA PRO A 311 18.92 28.80 -7.60
C PRO A 311 17.75 29.79 -7.69
N MET A 312 16.83 29.57 -8.62
CA MET A 312 15.68 30.44 -8.87
C MET A 312 14.34 29.87 -8.38
N ASP A 313 14.31 28.70 -7.79
CA ASP A 313 13.07 28.01 -7.38
C ASP A 313 12.70 28.23 -5.92
N GLY A 314 13.53 28.95 -5.17
CA GLY A 314 13.29 29.35 -3.80
C GLY A 314 12.88 30.83 -3.67
N PRO A 315 12.53 31.27 -2.46
CA PRO A 315 12.22 32.67 -2.19
C PRO A 315 13.41 33.55 -2.48
N ARG A 316 13.17 34.70 -3.08
CA ARG A 316 14.21 35.70 -3.30
C ARG A 316 14.55 36.39 -1.99
N LEU A 317 15.64 35.97 -1.35
CA LEU A 317 16.06 36.45 -0.05
C LEU A 317 16.40 37.94 -0.06
N ASP A 318 16.93 38.45 -1.17
CA ASP A 318 17.36 39.85 -1.33
C ASP A 318 16.24 40.80 -1.78
N ASP A 319 15.03 40.27 -2.05
CA ASP A 319 13.89 41.06 -2.51
C ASP A 319 13.00 41.41 -1.31
N SER A 320 12.92 42.72 -1.00
CA SER A 320 12.06 43.29 0.06
C SER A 320 10.61 43.54 -0.41
N SER A 321 10.27 43.18 -1.62
CA SER A 321 8.91 43.39 -2.14
C SER A 321 7.85 42.61 -1.33
N PRO A 322 6.61 43.12 -1.23
CA PRO A 322 5.53 42.43 -0.55
C PRO A 322 5.26 41.02 -1.10
N CYS A 323 5.49 40.83 -2.41
CA CYS A 323 5.34 39.50 -3.02
C CYS A 323 6.41 38.52 -2.56
N ALA A 324 7.67 38.98 -2.43
CA ALA A 324 8.75 38.14 -1.96
C ALA A 324 8.60 37.81 -0.46
N GLN A 325 8.11 38.78 0.33
CA GLN A 325 7.76 38.50 1.73
C GLN A 325 6.66 37.44 1.85
N CYS A 326 5.54 37.59 1.13
CA CYS A 326 4.50 36.57 1.11
C CYS A 326 5.00 35.19 0.62
N GLU A 327 5.96 35.17 -0.29
CA GLU A 327 6.58 33.93 -0.75
C GLU A 327 7.36 33.24 0.38
N ARG A 328 8.19 34.02 1.13
CA ARG A 328 8.93 33.53 2.31
C ARG A 328 7.98 32.98 3.37
N ASP A 329 6.97 33.75 3.76
CA ASP A 329 5.98 33.36 4.77
C ASP A 329 5.27 32.02 4.40
N LEU A 330 4.99 31.81 3.09
CA LEU A 330 4.41 30.56 2.62
C LEU A 330 5.37 29.38 2.80
N TYR A 331 6.67 29.55 2.47
CA TYR A 331 7.65 28.48 2.64
C TYR A 331 7.93 28.20 4.13
N GLU A 332 8.03 29.23 4.97
CA GLU A 332 8.21 29.10 6.42
C GLU A 332 7.06 28.37 7.10
N SER A 333 5.85 28.45 6.52
CA SER A 333 4.67 27.74 7.01
C SER A 333 4.60 26.27 6.59
N ILE A 334 5.57 25.78 5.83
CA ILE A 334 5.63 24.35 5.42
C ILE A 334 6.31 23.57 6.53
N GLU A 335 5.57 22.64 7.12
CA GLU A 335 6.08 21.74 8.16
C GLU A 335 7.15 20.78 7.62
N PRO A 336 8.16 20.42 8.42
CA PRO A 336 9.15 19.42 8.03
C PRO A 336 8.50 18.04 7.84
N VAL A 337 9.12 17.20 7.02
CA VAL A 337 8.76 15.79 6.88
C VAL A 337 9.45 14.96 7.96
N ASP A 338 8.95 13.75 8.19
CA ASP A 338 9.53 12.84 9.18
C ASP A 338 10.88 12.28 8.74
N HIS A 339 11.09 12.14 7.43
CA HIS A 339 12.35 11.60 6.90
C HIS A 339 12.64 12.08 5.48
N ILE A 340 13.93 12.16 5.16
CA ILE A 340 14.43 12.65 3.88
C ILE A 340 15.42 11.64 3.29
N PHE A 341 15.15 11.16 2.09
CA PHE A 341 16.13 10.44 1.27
C PHE A 341 16.83 11.41 0.32
N VAL A 342 18.13 11.53 0.46
CA VAL A 342 18.97 12.33 -0.42
C VAL A 342 19.63 11.40 -1.45
N LEU A 343 19.19 11.52 -2.70
CA LEU A 343 19.68 10.70 -3.81
C LEU A 343 20.88 11.39 -4.46
N LEU A 344 22.08 10.97 -4.09
CA LEU A 344 23.34 11.47 -4.69
C LEU A 344 23.51 10.93 -6.10
N THR A 345 24.06 11.73 -6.98
CA THR A 345 24.35 11.37 -8.36
C THR A 345 25.52 12.17 -8.88
N THR A 346 26.23 11.65 -9.89
CA THR A 346 27.27 12.39 -10.59
C THR A 346 26.72 13.08 -11.84
N GLU A 347 27.43 14.10 -12.33
CA GLU A 347 27.09 14.74 -13.63
C GLU A 347 27.04 13.71 -14.77
N ALA A 348 28.03 12.82 -14.83
CA ALA A 348 28.11 11.78 -15.87
C ALA A 348 26.85 10.88 -15.84
N LEU A 349 26.49 10.36 -14.68
CA LEU A 349 25.33 9.47 -14.49
C LEU A 349 24.01 10.20 -14.78
N SER A 350 23.90 11.47 -14.37
CA SER A 350 22.71 12.29 -14.63
C SER A 350 22.51 12.54 -16.12
N VAL A 351 23.59 12.82 -16.86
CA VAL A 351 23.57 13.04 -18.31
C VAL A 351 23.32 11.73 -19.05
N GLU A 352 23.86 10.61 -18.59
CA GLU A 352 23.57 9.29 -19.15
C GLU A 352 22.08 8.96 -19.06
N ARG A 353 21.47 9.17 -17.88
CA ARG A 353 20.04 8.91 -17.65
C ARG A 353 19.11 9.91 -18.35
N LYS A 354 19.58 11.16 -18.55
CA LYS A 354 18.85 12.25 -19.18
C LYS A 354 19.76 13.06 -20.11
N PRO A 355 19.92 12.62 -21.38
CA PRO A 355 20.84 13.27 -22.33
C PRO A 355 20.57 14.77 -22.60
N GLU A 356 19.34 15.23 -22.39
CA GLU A 356 18.96 16.64 -22.51
C GLU A 356 19.70 17.57 -21.52
N LEU A 357 20.16 17.03 -20.39
CA LEU A 357 20.90 17.79 -19.39
C LEU A 357 22.31 18.25 -19.88
N ARG A 358 22.81 17.66 -20.96
CA ARG A 358 24.09 18.10 -21.57
C ARG A 358 24.12 19.58 -21.93
N ARG A 359 22.98 20.18 -22.23
CA ARG A 359 22.86 21.61 -22.58
C ARG A 359 22.89 22.53 -21.36
N HIS A 360 22.75 21.99 -20.16
CA HIS A 360 22.63 22.74 -18.90
C HIS A 360 23.58 22.21 -17.82
N ARG A 361 24.79 21.82 -18.22
CA ARG A 361 25.78 21.18 -17.33
C ARG A 361 26.12 22.02 -16.10
N GLU A 362 26.33 23.31 -16.29
CA GLU A 362 26.70 24.20 -15.18
C GLU A 362 25.60 24.30 -14.13
N ALA A 363 24.35 24.46 -14.56
CA ALA A 363 23.21 24.44 -13.65
C ALA A 363 23.00 23.05 -12.98
N LEU A 364 23.30 21.96 -13.71
CA LEU A 364 23.29 20.61 -13.12
C LEU A 364 24.36 20.45 -12.05
N LYS A 365 25.59 20.91 -12.33
CA LYS A 365 26.69 20.85 -11.37
C LYS A 365 26.36 21.64 -10.10
N GLN A 366 25.87 22.86 -10.22
CA GLN A 366 25.43 23.67 -9.06
C GLN A 366 24.37 22.95 -8.21
N LYS A 367 23.46 22.21 -8.85
CA LYS A 367 22.44 21.42 -8.12
C LYS A 367 23.07 20.22 -7.42
N ILE A 368 24.02 19.54 -8.04
CA ILE A 368 24.72 18.40 -7.44
C ILE A 368 25.51 18.90 -6.23
N ASP A 369 26.32 19.94 -6.39
CA ASP A 369 27.13 20.53 -5.32
C ASP A 369 26.23 20.97 -4.13
N ALA A 370 25.08 21.55 -4.39
CA ALA A 370 24.12 21.94 -3.35
C ALA A 370 23.50 20.73 -2.62
N VAL A 371 23.21 19.65 -3.34
CA VAL A 371 22.71 18.41 -2.73
C VAL A 371 23.79 17.73 -1.88
N ASP A 372 25.04 17.71 -2.34
CA ASP A 372 26.18 17.15 -1.61
C ASP A 372 26.47 17.95 -0.32
N GLN A 373 26.37 19.29 -0.40
CA GLN A 373 26.49 20.15 0.78
C GLN A 373 25.39 19.87 1.79
N PHE A 374 24.14 19.72 1.33
CA PHE A 374 23.02 19.36 2.20
C PHE A 374 23.18 17.99 2.84
N ALA A 375 23.61 16.99 2.06
CA ALA A 375 23.88 15.65 2.57
C ALA A 375 24.94 15.65 3.70
N SER A 376 25.88 16.59 3.64
CA SER A 376 26.94 16.72 4.65
C SER A 376 26.48 17.39 5.96
N SER A 377 25.23 17.84 6.06
CA SER A 377 24.71 18.51 7.28
C SER A 377 24.55 17.57 8.49
N GLY A 378 24.50 16.27 8.27
CA GLY A 378 24.50 15.24 9.34
C GLY A 378 23.24 15.17 10.19
N ASP A 379 22.10 15.58 9.67
CA ASP A 379 20.80 15.52 10.38
C ASP A 379 20.31 14.07 10.47
N GLU A 380 19.83 13.65 11.64
CA GLU A 380 19.35 12.27 11.91
C GLU A 380 18.14 11.85 11.05
N ILE A 381 17.37 12.82 10.53
CA ILE A 381 16.23 12.53 9.66
C ILE A 381 16.64 12.28 8.19
N ILE A 382 17.93 12.32 7.88
CA ILE A 382 18.45 12.19 6.51
C ILE A 382 19.07 10.82 6.31
N THR A 383 18.69 10.16 5.22
CA THR A 383 19.41 8.98 4.69
C THR A 383 19.97 9.31 3.32
N ILE A 384 21.28 9.11 3.18
CA ILE A 384 21.99 9.35 1.93
C ILE A 384 22.03 8.07 1.11
N ILE A 385 21.62 8.16 -0.15
CA ILE A 385 21.60 7.05 -1.10
C ILE A 385 22.49 7.40 -2.29
N ASP A 386 23.60 6.69 -2.43
CA ASP A 386 24.45 6.80 -3.62
C ASP A 386 23.84 6.01 -4.79
N THR A 387 23.33 6.73 -5.78
CA THR A 387 22.63 6.12 -6.92
C THR A 387 23.55 5.48 -7.95
N ALA A 388 24.87 5.57 -7.79
CA ALA A 388 25.84 4.85 -8.60
C ALA A 388 25.91 3.35 -8.25
N ARG A 389 25.46 2.95 -7.05
CA ARG A 389 25.44 1.55 -6.57
C ARG A 389 24.41 0.66 -7.28
N GLY A 390 23.68 1.20 -8.22
CA GLY A 390 22.64 0.49 -8.97
C GLY A 390 21.25 0.61 -8.33
N ARG A 391 20.21 0.49 -9.19
CA ARG A 391 18.83 0.78 -8.82
C ARG A 391 18.28 -0.18 -7.75
N GLU A 392 18.51 -1.48 -7.89
CA GLU A 392 17.97 -2.50 -6.98
C GLU A 392 18.59 -2.37 -5.59
N THR A 393 19.88 -2.16 -5.50
CA THR A 393 20.60 -1.95 -4.23
C THR A 393 20.08 -0.71 -3.49
N CYS A 394 19.95 0.41 -4.21
CA CYS A 394 19.42 1.65 -3.64
C CYS A 394 17.97 1.48 -3.17
N LEU A 395 17.14 0.80 -3.96
CA LEU A 395 15.75 0.57 -3.60
C LEU A 395 15.61 -0.33 -2.37
N LEU A 396 16.43 -1.37 -2.26
CA LEU A 396 16.45 -2.26 -1.10
C LEU A 396 16.84 -1.50 0.17
N GLU A 397 17.86 -0.65 0.10
CA GLU A 397 18.29 0.21 1.22
C GLU A 397 17.16 1.17 1.66
N ILE A 398 16.52 1.85 0.70
CA ILE A 398 15.37 2.72 0.96
C ILE A 398 14.23 1.94 1.62
N LYS A 399 13.91 0.74 1.13
CA LYS A 399 12.85 -0.11 1.70
C LYS A 399 13.16 -0.52 3.15
N ARG A 400 14.41 -0.87 3.47
CA ARG A 400 14.85 -1.21 4.83
C ARG A 400 14.66 -0.04 5.79
N VAL A 401 15.12 1.14 5.41
CA VAL A 401 14.96 2.35 6.23
C VAL A 401 13.47 2.68 6.41
N LEU A 402 12.70 2.71 5.34
CA LEU A 402 11.24 2.97 5.41
C LEU A 402 10.51 1.96 6.28
N TRP A 403 10.87 0.69 6.20
CA TRP A 403 10.27 -0.33 7.06
C TRP A 403 10.60 -0.11 8.54
N GLY A 404 11.79 0.38 8.85
CA GLY A 404 12.17 0.79 10.20
C GLY A 404 11.32 1.95 10.73
N LEU A 405 11.07 2.96 9.91
CA LEU A 405 10.30 4.16 10.25
C LEU A 405 8.79 3.91 10.42
N LEU A 406 8.22 2.98 9.68
CA LEU A 406 6.81 2.58 9.76
C LEU A 406 6.51 1.80 11.04
#